data_f718df7d42589fb64fb5d35fac9dbb4c
#
_entry.id   f718df7d42589fb64fb5d35fac9dbb4c
#
_cell.length_a   1.000
_cell.length_b   1.000
_cell.length_c   1.000
_cell.angle_alpha   90.00
_cell.angle_beta   90.00
_cell.angle_gamma   90.00
#
_symmetry.space_group_name_H-M   'P 1'
#
loop_
_entity.id
_entity.type
_entity.pdbx_description
1 polymer ?
#
loop_
_entity_poly.entity_id
_entity_poly.type
_entity_poly.pdbx_seq_one_letter_code
_entity_poly.pdbx_strand_id
1 'polypeptide(L)'
;MVVTLRYRNYGFTLIEVMVAIAVFAVIAAGVYRVLSAMVESQDKVAAHAGALRDLQRSLWIISMDMNQLVMRDVRKPDDKRSPALVADSDDYLLQFTRQGLRNPLLDARSELDRVAYSVGTAPYEDDGVFQKKLGKNKGKSLLRHAWSAVDRRENAKDTVQVLFPE
;
A
#
# COMPACT_ATOMS: atom_id res chain seq x y z
N MET A 1 -75.52 4.14 -41.46
CA MET A 1 -74.48 4.86 -42.16
C MET A 1 -73.14 4.55 -41.40
N VAL A 2 -72.33 3.58 -41.92
CA VAL A 2 -71.12 3.13 -41.27
C VAL A 2 -69.95 3.88 -41.91
N VAL A 3 -69.28 4.73 -41.16
CA VAL A 3 -68.06 5.45 -41.59
C VAL A 3 -66.86 4.57 -41.36
N THR A 4 -66.31 3.95 -42.39
CA THR A 4 -65.06 3.21 -42.37
C THR A 4 -63.92 4.18 -42.47
N LEU A 5 -63.22 4.42 -41.33
CA LEU A 5 -61.93 5.13 -41.28
C LEU A 5 -60.84 4.27 -41.93
N ARG A 6 -60.38 4.63 -43.12
CA ARG A 6 -59.22 4.04 -43.77
C ARG A 6 -57.98 4.56 -43.08
N TYR A 7 -57.30 3.71 -42.23
CA TYR A 7 -55.97 3.95 -41.75
C TYR A 7 -55.01 3.87 -42.93
N ARG A 8 -54.32 4.94 -43.20
CA ARG A 8 -53.31 5.05 -44.23
C ARG A 8 -52.00 4.58 -43.64
N ASN A 9 -51.59 3.35 -43.91
CA ASN A 9 -50.28 2.81 -43.47
C ASN A 9 -49.17 3.50 -44.26
N TYR A 10 -48.42 4.36 -43.60
CA TYR A 10 -47.17 4.91 -44.14
C TYR A 10 -46.06 3.95 -43.82
N GLY A 11 -45.36 3.41 -44.83
CA GLY A 11 -44.16 2.63 -44.68
C GLY A 11 -42.94 3.56 -44.44
N PHE A 12 -41.98 3.09 -43.70
CA PHE A 12 -40.69 3.79 -43.50
C PHE A 12 -39.94 3.96 -44.83
N THR A 13 -39.37 5.14 -45.04
CA THR A 13 -38.47 5.39 -46.18
C THR A 13 -37.06 4.91 -45.85
N LEU A 14 -36.32 4.50 -46.87
CA LEU A 14 -34.93 4.05 -46.73
C LEU A 14 -34.05 5.14 -46.15
N ILE A 15 -34.30 6.42 -46.50
CA ILE A 15 -33.55 7.56 -45.99
C ILE A 15 -33.78 7.76 -44.47
N GLU A 16 -34.99 7.52 -44.00
CA GLU A 16 -35.33 7.67 -42.58
C GLU A 16 -34.61 6.63 -41.71
N VAL A 17 -34.49 5.40 -42.21
CA VAL A 17 -33.72 4.35 -41.54
C VAL A 17 -32.20 4.68 -41.53
N MET A 18 -31.68 5.19 -42.64
CA MET A 18 -30.27 5.61 -42.71
C MET A 18 -29.93 6.75 -41.71
N VAL A 19 -30.82 7.75 -41.63
CA VAL A 19 -30.65 8.85 -40.67
C VAL A 19 -30.76 8.36 -39.24
N ALA A 20 -31.71 7.47 -38.95
CA ALA A 20 -31.84 6.90 -37.60
C ALA A 20 -30.58 6.12 -37.18
N ILE A 21 -30.01 5.30 -38.07
CA ILE A 21 -28.77 4.57 -37.81
C ILE A 21 -27.59 5.55 -37.60
N ALA A 22 -27.50 6.60 -38.42
CA ALA A 22 -26.42 7.60 -38.26
C ALA A 22 -26.51 8.34 -36.91
N VAL A 23 -27.69 8.76 -36.50
CA VAL A 23 -27.91 9.38 -35.19
C VAL A 23 -27.59 8.41 -34.06
N PHE A 24 -28.05 7.16 -34.17
CA PHE A 24 -27.73 6.12 -33.17
C PHE A 24 -26.24 5.88 -33.05
N ALA A 25 -25.51 5.81 -34.17
CA ALA A 25 -24.05 5.64 -34.18
C ALA A 25 -23.32 6.78 -33.45
N VAL A 26 -23.74 8.04 -33.65
CA VAL A 26 -23.17 9.19 -32.95
C VAL A 26 -23.41 9.12 -31.44
N ILE A 27 -24.64 8.78 -31.04
CA ILE A 27 -25.00 8.62 -29.63
C ILE A 27 -24.17 7.49 -29.00
N ALA A 28 -24.10 6.32 -29.67
CA ALA A 28 -23.34 5.17 -29.20
C ALA A 28 -21.83 5.51 -29.01
N ALA A 29 -21.23 6.23 -29.97
CA ALA A 29 -19.86 6.70 -29.87
C ALA A 29 -19.65 7.67 -28.69
N GLY A 30 -20.61 8.54 -28.43
CA GLY A 30 -20.58 9.44 -27.26
C GLY A 30 -20.63 8.69 -25.94
N VAL A 31 -21.54 7.74 -25.80
CA VAL A 31 -21.68 6.89 -24.61
C VAL A 31 -20.41 6.07 -24.37
N TYR A 32 -19.86 5.49 -25.42
CA TYR A 32 -18.60 4.73 -25.31
C TYR A 32 -17.43 5.57 -24.78
N ARG A 33 -17.29 6.81 -25.26
CA ARG A 33 -16.24 7.74 -24.80
C ARG A 33 -16.39 8.07 -23.30
N VAL A 34 -17.63 8.33 -22.86
CA VAL A 34 -17.91 8.63 -21.44
C VAL A 34 -17.58 7.44 -20.56
N LEU A 35 -18.00 6.23 -20.95
CA LEU A 35 -17.69 5.00 -20.22
C LEU A 35 -16.19 4.75 -20.13
N SER A 36 -15.46 4.88 -21.23
CA SER A 36 -14.01 4.70 -21.26
C SER A 36 -13.28 5.70 -20.34
N ALA A 37 -13.69 6.97 -20.37
CA ALA A 37 -13.12 7.99 -19.48
C ALA A 37 -13.44 7.72 -18.00
N MET A 38 -14.60 7.17 -17.70
CA MET A 38 -14.99 6.80 -16.34
C MET A 38 -14.13 5.65 -15.80
N VAL A 39 -13.87 4.60 -16.59
CA VAL A 39 -13.01 3.48 -16.21
C VAL A 39 -11.59 3.97 -15.97
N GLU A 40 -11.01 4.74 -16.87
CA GLU A 40 -9.66 5.31 -16.70
C GLU A 40 -9.55 6.19 -15.45
N SER A 41 -10.58 6.97 -15.14
CA SER A 41 -10.64 7.78 -13.92
C SER A 41 -10.68 6.91 -12.66
N GLN A 42 -11.44 5.81 -12.67
CA GLN A 42 -11.51 4.87 -11.54
C GLN A 42 -10.14 4.23 -11.26
N ASP A 43 -9.40 3.83 -12.28
CA ASP A 43 -8.06 3.24 -12.13
C ASP A 43 -7.07 4.22 -11.49
N LYS A 44 -7.09 5.49 -11.92
CA LYS A 44 -6.27 6.55 -11.32
C LYS A 44 -6.63 6.78 -9.84
N VAL A 45 -7.91 6.88 -9.53
CA VAL A 45 -8.40 7.05 -8.15
C VAL A 45 -8.01 5.85 -7.28
N ALA A 46 -8.15 4.63 -7.79
CA ALA A 46 -7.78 3.42 -7.07
C ALA A 46 -6.27 3.37 -6.77
N ALA A 47 -5.42 3.77 -7.72
CA ALA A 47 -3.97 3.85 -7.53
C ALA A 47 -3.60 4.88 -6.44
N HIS A 48 -4.16 6.08 -6.49
CA HIS A 48 -3.93 7.11 -5.46
C HIS A 48 -4.46 6.68 -4.09
N ALA A 49 -5.63 6.07 -4.02
CA ALA A 49 -6.17 5.55 -2.77
C ALA A 49 -5.33 4.40 -2.19
N GLY A 50 -4.67 3.61 -3.04
CA GLY A 50 -3.70 2.60 -2.64
C GLY A 50 -2.50 3.22 -1.95
N ALA A 51 -1.83 4.16 -2.63
CA ALA A 51 -0.66 4.87 -2.09
C ALA A 51 -0.97 5.60 -0.78
N LEU A 52 -2.13 6.26 -0.69
CA LEU A 52 -2.56 6.94 0.53
C LEU A 52 -2.77 5.95 1.70
N ARG A 53 -3.35 4.79 1.43
CA ARG A 53 -3.54 3.73 2.43
C ARG A 53 -2.20 3.20 2.96
N ASP A 54 -1.24 2.98 2.07
CA ASP A 54 0.09 2.50 2.45
C ASP A 54 0.83 3.55 3.28
N LEU A 55 0.72 4.82 2.93
CA LEU A 55 1.25 5.94 3.71
C LEU A 55 0.60 6.02 5.11
N GLN A 56 -0.72 5.98 5.19
CA GLN A 56 -1.45 6.01 6.46
C GLN A 56 -1.06 4.84 7.36
N ARG A 57 -0.95 3.62 6.79
CA ARG A 57 -0.49 2.44 7.52
C ARG A 57 0.92 2.62 8.06
N SER A 58 1.82 3.15 7.25
CA SER A 58 3.22 3.39 7.63
C SER A 58 3.31 4.38 8.78
N LEU A 59 2.60 5.51 8.68
CA LEU A 59 2.54 6.52 9.73
C LEU A 59 1.92 5.97 11.02
N TRP A 60 0.88 5.14 10.91
CA TRP A 60 0.26 4.51 12.08
C TRP A 60 1.23 3.57 12.80
N ILE A 61 1.99 2.75 12.07
CA ILE A 61 3.01 1.85 12.63
C ILE A 61 4.11 2.66 13.34
N ILE A 62 4.63 3.70 12.68
CA ILE A 62 5.65 4.58 13.27
C ILE A 62 5.12 5.23 14.56
N SER A 63 3.92 5.79 14.51
CA SER A 63 3.29 6.42 15.68
C SER A 63 3.10 5.43 16.84
N MET A 64 2.67 4.20 16.53
CA MET A 64 2.51 3.14 17.52
C MET A 64 3.85 2.77 18.15
N ASP A 65 4.90 2.59 17.34
CA ASP A 65 6.24 2.27 17.82
C ASP A 65 6.80 3.39 18.70
N MET A 66 6.63 4.65 18.30
CA MET A 66 7.07 5.83 19.05
C MET A 66 6.34 5.96 20.40
N ASN A 67 5.04 5.68 20.43
CA ASN A 67 4.26 5.73 21.68
C ASN A 67 4.68 4.63 22.68
N GLN A 68 5.34 3.59 22.22
CA GLN A 68 5.85 2.48 23.05
C GLN A 68 7.33 2.64 23.41
N LEU A 69 7.95 3.79 23.09
CA LEU A 69 9.35 4.05 23.35
C LEU A 69 9.63 3.97 24.86
N VAL A 70 10.69 3.26 25.21
CA VAL A 70 11.18 3.08 26.58
C VAL A 70 12.63 3.55 26.67
N MET A 71 12.96 4.36 27.66
CA MET A 71 14.31 4.86 27.91
C MET A 71 15.18 3.80 28.57
N ARG A 72 15.48 2.74 27.81
CA ARG A 72 16.38 1.67 28.22
C ARG A 72 17.53 1.51 27.23
N ASP A 73 18.76 1.72 27.72
CA ASP A 73 19.97 1.47 26.97
C ASP A 73 20.14 -0.02 26.67
N VAL A 74 20.75 -0.30 25.54
CA VAL A 74 21.01 -1.67 25.06
C VAL A 74 22.47 -2.00 25.24
N ARG A 75 22.77 -3.21 25.75
CA ARG A 75 24.13 -3.73 25.79
C ARG A 75 24.46 -4.38 24.45
N LYS A 76 25.54 -3.92 23.82
CA LYS A 76 26.08 -4.52 22.61
C LYS A 76 26.99 -5.73 22.96
N PRO A 77 27.27 -6.63 21.99
CA PRO A 77 28.17 -7.76 22.20
C PRO A 77 29.56 -7.38 22.69
N ASP A 78 30.04 -6.19 22.32
CA ASP A 78 31.35 -5.62 22.72
C ASP A 78 31.33 -4.93 24.10
N ASP A 79 30.31 -5.21 24.93
CA ASP A 79 30.05 -4.64 26.25
C ASP A 79 29.83 -3.10 26.25
N LYS A 80 29.78 -2.48 25.09
CA LYS A 80 29.41 -1.07 24.95
C LYS A 80 27.91 -0.88 25.09
N ARG A 81 27.52 0.23 25.70
CA ARG A 81 26.12 0.62 25.80
C ARG A 81 25.71 1.44 24.58
N SER A 82 24.59 1.12 24.00
CA SER A 82 23.92 1.93 22.99
C SER A 82 22.75 2.66 23.65
N PRO A 83 22.60 3.97 23.44
CA PRO A 83 21.48 4.73 24.01
C PRO A 83 20.12 4.14 23.64
N ALA A 84 19.11 4.40 24.48
CA ALA A 84 17.73 3.98 24.25
C ALA A 84 17.19 4.48 22.91
N LEU A 85 17.59 5.67 22.50
CA LEU A 85 17.24 6.32 21.24
C LEU A 85 18.52 6.77 20.53
N VAL A 86 18.66 6.42 19.27
CA VAL A 86 19.73 6.87 18.37
C VAL A 86 19.08 7.37 17.09
N ALA A 87 19.41 8.58 16.69
CA ALA A 87 18.98 9.17 15.42
C ALA A 87 20.20 9.38 14.52
N ASP A 88 19.99 9.27 13.22
CA ASP A 88 20.97 9.56 12.17
C ASP A 88 22.31 8.82 12.37
N SER A 89 22.22 7.48 12.47
CA SER A 89 23.40 6.61 12.45
C SER A 89 23.70 6.16 11.01
N ASP A 90 24.93 5.64 10.78
CA ASP A 90 25.37 5.19 9.45
C ASP A 90 24.41 4.18 8.80
N ASP A 91 23.76 3.33 9.61
CA ASP A 91 22.89 2.25 9.13
C ASP A 91 21.41 2.60 9.19
N TYR A 92 20.98 3.47 10.12
CA TYR A 92 19.57 3.70 10.42
C TYR A 92 19.28 5.18 10.66
N LEU A 93 18.15 5.65 10.09
CA LEU A 93 17.63 7.01 10.34
C LEU A 93 17.22 7.19 11.80
N LEU A 94 16.62 6.18 12.37
CA LEU A 94 16.11 6.18 13.73
C LEU A 94 16.18 4.77 14.29
N GLN A 95 16.66 4.63 15.52
CA GLN A 95 16.70 3.36 16.23
C GLN A 95 16.38 3.57 17.71
N PHE A 96 15.46 2.78 18.27
CA PHE A 96 15.08 2.90 19.68
C PHE A 96 14.56 1.59 20.28
N THR A 97 14.54 1.57 21.61
CA THR A 97 13.94 0.48 22.37
C THR A 97 12.48 0.77 22.62
N ARG A 98 11.61 -0.20 22.39
CA ARG A 98 10.18 -0.09 22.69
C ARG A 98 9.70 -1.25 23.54
N GLN A 99 8.56 -1.04 24.21
CA GLN A 99 7.75 -2.08 24.86
C GLN A 99 6.60 -2.47 23.91
N GLY A 100 6.16 -3.71 23.95
CA GLY A 100 4.97 -4.12 23.19
C GLY A 100 5.14 -5.43 22.44
N LEU A 101 6.25 -6.14 22.65
CA LEU A 101 6.38 -7.50 22.18
C LEU A 101 5.43 -8.40 23.00
N ARG A 102 4.32 -8.80 22.39
CA ARG A 102 3.35 -9.69 23.07
C ARG A 102 3.99 -11.02 23.41
N ASN A 103 3.87 -11.40 24.70
CA ASN A 103 4.33 -12.69 25.22
C ASN A 103 3.13 -13.50 25.76
N PRO A 104 2.26 -14.03 24.88
CA PRO A 104 1.04 -14.71 25.29
C PRO A 104 1.29 -16.05 25.99
N LEU A 105 2.48 -16.64 25.81
CA LEU A 105 2.85 -17.91 26.41
C LEU A 105 3.62 -17.76 27.73
N LEU A 106 3.84 -16.51 28.18
CA LEU A 106 4.62 -16.18 29.39
C LEU A 106 6.02 -16.83 29.38
N ASP A 107 6.62 -16.97 28.21
CA ASP A 107 8.00 -17.45 28.07
C ASP A 107 8.97 -16.54 28.81
N ALA A 108 10.13 -17.07 29.22
CA ALA A 108 11.19 -16.31 29.88
C ALA A 108 11.95 -15.41 28.88
N ARG A 109 11.21 -14.57 28.13
CA ARG A 109 11.75 -13.58 27.18
C ARG A 109 11.34 -12.17 27.55
N SER A 110 12.14 -11.21 27.14
CA SER A 110 11.83 -9.79 27.31
C SER A 110 10.59 -9.40 26.47
N GLU A 111 9.73 -8.58 27.02
CA GLU A 111 8.63 -7.90 26.31
C GLU A 111 9.15 -6.64 25.56
N LEU A 112 10.42 -6.34 25.70
CA LEU A 112 11.08 -5.23 25.01
C LEU A 112 11.67 -5.72 23.70
N ASP A 113 11.55 -4.92 22.67
CA ASP A 113 12.22 -5.11 21.38
C ASP A 113 12.96 -3.83 20.96
N ARG A 114 13.89 -3.99 20.03
CA ARG A 114 14.60 -2.89 19.40
C ARG A 114 14.07 -2.71 18.00
N VAL A 115 13.70 -1.48 17.64
CA VAL A 115 13.20 -1.13 16.33
C VAL A 115 14.13 -0.10 15.70
N ALA A 116 14.34 -0.25 14.38
CA ALA A 116 15.03 0.76 13.59
C ALA A 116 14.32 1.01 12.26
N TYR A 117 14.53 2.18 11.73
CA TYR A 117 14.00 2.62 10.44
C TYR A 117 15.14 2.99 9.51
N SER A 118 15.13 2.47 8.29
CA SER A 118 16.09 2.80 7.25
C SER A 118 15.37 3.05 5.92
N VAL A 119 16.05 3.74 5.01
CA VAL A 119 15.63 3.85 3.62
C VAL A 119 16.59 3.06 2.75
N GLY A 120 16.08 2.05 2.07
CA GLY A 120 16.91 1.16 1.28
C GLY A 120 16.08 0.31 0.32
N THR A 121 16.76 -0.56 -0.41
CA THR A 121 16.10 -1.55 -1.26
C THR A 121 15.53 -2.65 -0.37
N ALA A 122 14.26 -2.99 -0.58
CA ALA A 122 13.63 -4.09 0.16
C ALA A 122 14.43 -5.39 0.01
N PRO A 123 14.71 -6.11 1.12
CA PRO A 123 15.38 -7.39 1.04
C PRO A 123 14.54 -8.35 0.21
N TYR A 124 15.22 -9.09 -0.66
CA TYR A 124 14.61 -10.04 -1.57
C TYR A 124 14.29 -11.32 -0.79
N GLU A 125 13.09 -11.45 -0.27
CA GLU A 125 12.56 -12.75 0.16
C GLU A 125 11.75 -13.37 -0.98
N ASP A 126 12.19 -14.56 -1.42
CA ASP A 126 11.72 -15.26 -2.62
C ASP A 126 10.38 -16.01 -2.40
N ASP A 127 9.49 -15.51 -1.59
CA ASP A 127 8.20 -16.16 -1.36
C ASP A 127 7.08 -15.69 -2.31
N GLY A 128 7.46 -15.28 -3.55
CA GLY A 128 6.58 -15.21 -4.74
C GLY A 128 5.34 -14.30 -4.64
N VAL A 129 4.83 -14.03 -3.46
CA VAL A 129 3.60 -13.26 -3.21
C VAL A 129 3.89 -11.76 -3.15
N PHE A 130 5.03 -11.36 -2.62
CA PHE A 130 5.44 -9.95 -2.51
C PHE A 130 5.97 -9.37 -3.82
N GLN A 131 6.60 -10.17 -4.67
CA GLN A 131 7.12 -9.73 -5.99
C GLN A 131 6.03 -9.16 -6.91
N LYS A 132 4.80 -9.67 -6.82
CA LYS A 132 3.69 -9.23 -7.67
C LYS A 132 3.16 -7.84 -7.27
N LYS A 133 3.41 -7.41 -6.02
CA LYS A 133 2.95 -6.13 -5.47
C LYS A 133 3.98 -5.01 -5.60
N LEU A 134 5.27 -5.35 -5.55
CA LEU A 134 6.37 -4.39 -5.58
C LEU A 134 6.87 -4.07 -7.00
N GLY A 135 6.25 -4.57 -8.06
CA GLY A 135 6.69 -4.28 -9.42
C GLY A 135 8.23 -4.30 -9.54
N LYS A 136 8.78 -4.37 -10.73
CA LYS A 136 10.24 -4.34 -10.99
C LYS A 136 10.94 -3.01 -10.61
N ASN A 137 10.34 -2.15 -9.80
CA ASN A 137 10.93 -0.89 -9.37
C ASN A 137 11.97 -1.16 -8.28
N LYS A 138 13.23 -0.92 -8.62
CA LYS A 138 14.37 -0.82 -7.69
C LYS A 138 14.32 0.49 -6.89
N GLY A 139 13.13 0.95 -6.50
CA GLY A 139 12.95 2.16 -5.72
C GLY A 139 13.45 2.00 -4.28
N LYS A 140 13.73 3.11 -3.64
CA LYS A 140 14.06 3.15 -2.22
C LYS A 140 12.76 3.04 -1.43
N SER A 141 12.68 2.06 -0.53
CA SER A 141 11.54 1.83 0.34
C SER A 141 11.86 2.22 1.78
N LEU A 142 10.86 2.60 2.54
CA LEU A 142 11.01 2.76 3.99
C LEU A 142 10.93 1.37 4.63
N LEU A 143 12.01 0.97 5.28
CA LEU A 143 12.17 -0.32 5.94
C LEU A 143 12.10 -0.17 7.45
N ARG A 144 11.38 -1.07 8.09
CA ARG A 144 11.32 -1.22 9.53
C ARG A 144 12.01 -2.51 9.93
N HIS A 145 13.04 -2.40 10.73
CA HIS A 145 13.79 -3.50 11.32
C HIS A 145 13.33 -3.72 12.76
N ALA A 146 13.12 -4.96 13.15
CA ALA A 146 12.74 -5.31 14.51
C ALA A 146 13.55 -6.49 15.02
N TRP A 147 14.08 -6.37 16.25
CA TRP A 147 14.81 -7.40 16.96
C TRP A 147 14.08 -7.74 18.25
N SER A 148 13.70 -8.99 18.41
CA SER A 148 12.99 -9.48 19.59
C SER A 148 13.83 -9.56 20.86
N ALA A 149 15.14 -9.36 20.77
CA ALA A 149 16.05 -9.31 21.90
C ALA A 149 16.68 -7.91 22.00
N VAL A 150 16.53 -7.28 23.17
CA VAL A 150 17.10 -5.94 23.42
C VAL A 150 18.62 -6.03 23.51
N ASP A 151 19.13 -7.02 24.25
CA ASP A 151 20.57 -7.28 24.38
C ASP A 151 20.98 -8.21 23.23
N ARG A 152 21.57 -7.63 22.18
CA ARG A 152 21.90 -8.35 20.94
C ARG A 152 23.04 -9.33 21.16
N ARG A 153 22.84 -10.56 20.71
CA ARG A 153 23.93 -11.47 20.37
C ARG A 153 24.43 -11.12 18.96
N GLU A 154 25.69 -11.43 18.66
CA GLU A 154 26.39 -11.08 17.41
C GLU A 154 25.63 -11.51 16.13
N ASN A 155 24.77 -12.54 16.22
CA ASN A 155 23.98 -13.10 15.11
C ASN A 155 22.45 -12.94 15.28
N ALA A 156 21.99 -11.92 15.99
CA ALA A 156 20.54 -11.68 16.11
C ALA A 156 19.96 -11.25 14.75
N LYS A 157 19.17 -12.13 14.13
CA LYS A 157 18.43 -11.80 12.90
C LYS A 157 17.35 -10.77 13.21
N ASP A 158 17.27 -9.75 12.37
CA ASP A 158 16.16 -8.81 12.36
C ASP A 158 15.01 -9.34 11.50
N THR A 159 13.82 -8.88 11.84
CA THR A 159 12.68 -9.02 10.96
C THR A 159 12.52 -7.70 10.20
N VAL A 160 12.65 -7.75 8.88
CA VAL A 160 12.53 -6.56 8.04
C VAL A 160 11.11 -6.48 7.48
N GLN A 161 10.45 -5.35 7.68
CA GLN A 161 9.14 -5.06 7.14
C GLN A 161 9.21 -3.85 6.22
N VAL A 162 8.71 -3.98 4.99
CA VAL A 162 8.56 -2.85 4.08
C VAL A 162 7.30 -2.08 4.48
N LEU A 163 7.47 -0.80 4.85
CA LEU A 163 6.36 0.06 5.25
C LEU A 163 5.79 0.82 4.06
N PHE A 164 6.66 1.44 3.28
CA PHE A 164 6.26 2.24 2.12
C PHE A 164 7.17 1.91 0.94
N PRO A 165 6.66 1.25 -0.11
CA PRO A 165 7.37 1.05 -1.36
C PRO A 165 7.30 2.32 -2.21
N GLU A 166 8.41 2.70 -2.86
CA GLU A 166 8.46 3.78 -3.84
C GLU A 166 8.03 3.29 -5.23
#